data_e039b5c40a2bbf647bd17d0abaffad7d
#
_entry.id   e039b5c40a2bbf647bd17d0abaffad7d
#
_cell.length_a   1.000
_cell.length_b   1.000
_cell.length_c   1.000
_cell.angle_alpha   90.00
_cell.angle_beta   90.00
_cell.angle_gamma   90.00
#
_symmetry.space_group_name_H-M   'P 1'
#
loop_
_entity.id
_entity.type
_entity.pdbx_description
1 polymer ?
#
loop_
_entity_poly.entity_id
_entity_poly.type
_entity_poly.pdbx_seq_one_letter_code
_entity_poly.pdbx_strand_id
1 'polypeptide(L)'
;MILSVADLASGYGRIPILNGISFGVAERECVGIWGHNGMGKTTLLTTLLGYQPATRGSITFGGDDVTRLATHSRARRGMGLVPQGRQIFPALTVAENLRMGSVVSGGQREGVIEEILELFPRLKPLLSRTGGLLSGGEQQLLALARCLCGKPKIMMLDEPTEGIQPSINEEIVETLIELRKRTRLTLIVVEQRREFIAALADRVLLMQKGEISTEVRPDELLKMDELH
;
A
#
# COMPACT_ATOMS: atom_id res chain seq x y z
N MET A 1 8.24 0.14 -16.88
CA MET A 1 7.49 -0.65 -15.87
C MET A 1 8.34 -0.72 -14.63
N ILE A 2 7.79 -0.35 -13.45
CA ILE A 2 8.53 -0.39 -12.19
C ILE A 2 8.38 -1.75 -11.49
N LEU A 3 7.20 -2.38 -11.59
CA LEU A 3 6.91 -3.69 -11.05
C LEU A 3 6.33 -4.58 -12.16
N SER A 4 6.81 -5.82 -12.26
CA SER A 4 6.25 -6.85 -13.12
C SER A 4 6.09 -8.14 -12.34
N VAL A 5 4.92 -8.74 -12.44
CA VAL A 5 4.54 -9.99 -11.79
C VAL A 5 4.15 -10.97 -12.89
N ALA A 6 4.76 -12.16 -12.91
CA ALA A 6 4.49 -13.15 -13.93
C ALA A 6 4.23 -14.52 -13.30
N ASP A 7 3.05 -15.08 -13.58
CA ASP A 7 2.59 -16.41 -13.16
C ASP A 7 2.79 -16.69 -11.66
N LEU A 8 2.55 -15.67 -10.82
CA LEU A 8 2.82 -15.73 -9.39
C LEU A 8 1.82 -16.64 -8.67
N ALA A 9 2.34 -17.63 -7.95
CA ALA A 9 1.57 -18.46 -7.03
C ALA A 9 2.17 -18.37 -5.63
N SER A 10 1.29 -18.40 -4.62
CA SER A 10 1.66 -18.36 -3.20
C SER A 10 0.53 -18.90 -2.34
N GLY A 11 0.81 -19.25 -1.09
CA GLY A 11 -0.19 -19.74 -0.15
C GLY A 11 0.42 -20.08 1.21
N TYR A 12 -0.39 -20.65 2.10
CA TYR A 12 0.00 -21.00 3.46
C TYR A 12 0.10 -22.53 3.61
N GLY A 13 1.31 -23.01 3.82
CA GLY A 13 1.57 -24.44 3.89
C GLY A 13 1.16 -25.15 2.58
N ARG A 14 0.15 -26.01 2.63
CA ARG A 14 -0.40 -26.72 1.46
C ARG A 14 -1.62 -26.03 0.82
N ILE A 15 -2.08 -24.93 1.37
CA ILE A 15 -3.28 -24.23 0.90
C ILE A 15 -2.84 -23.14 -0.09
N PRO A 16 -3.09 -23.32 -1.41
CA PRO A 16 -2.82 -22.29 -2.39
C PRO A 16 -3.83 -21.15 -2.21
N ILE A 17 -3.35 -19.90 -2.29
CA ILE A 17 -4.17 -18.68 -2.22
C ILE A 17 -4.06 -17.89 -3.51
N LEU A 18 -2.85 -17.77 -4.06
CA LEU A 18 -2.61 -17.09 -5.34
C LEU A 18 -2.34 -18.12 -6.44
N ASN A 19 -3.01 -17.98 -7.56
CA ASN A 19 -3.01 -18.94 -8.65
C ASN A 19 -2.65 -18.26 -9.99
N GLY A 20 -1.35 -18.10 -10.28
CA GLY A 20 -0.91 -17.61 -11.60
C GLY A 20 -1.17 -16.12 -11.84
N ILE A 21 -1.04 -15.29 -10.82
CA ILE A 21 -1.21 -13.84 -10.91
C ILE A 21 -0.17 -13.24 -11.87
N SER A 22 -0.63 -12.49 -12.85
CA SER A 22 0.24 -11.77 -13.80
C SER A 22 -0.29 -10.35 -14.02
N PHE A 23 0.54 -9.34 -13.74
CA PHE A 23 0.27 -7.94 -14.06
C PHE A 23 1.55 -7.12 -13.99
N GLY A 24 1.52 -5.92 -14.55
CA GLY A 24 2.60 -4.96 -14.43
C GLY A 24 2.11 -3.65 -13.84
N VAL A 25 3.01 -2.84 -13.33
CA VAL A 25 2.73 -1.47 -12.85
C VAL A 25 3.76 -0.53 -13.46
N ALA A 26 3.29 0.53 -14.12
CA ALA A 26 4.16 1.58 -14.66
C ALA A 26 4.67 2.51 -13.54
N GLU A 27 5.73 3.26 -13.81
CA GLU A 27 6.15 4.33 -12.89
C GLU A 27 5.06 5.39 -12.78
N ARG A 28 4.80 5.87 -11.56
CA ARG A 28 3.79 6.88 -11.21
C ARG A 28 2.34 6.44 -11.40
N GLU A 29 2.12 5.20 -11.79
CA GLU A 29 0.79 4.62 -11.92
C GLU A 29 0.20 4.29 -10.55
N CYS A 30 -1.13 4.43 -10.41
CA CYS A 30 -1.91 3.87 -9.31
C CYS A 30 -2.77 2.72 -9.84
N VAL A 31 -2.44 1.51 -9.42
CA VAL A 31 -3.22 0.32 -9.74
C VAL A 31 -4.11 -0.03 -8.56
N GLY A 32 -5.42 0.00 -8.78
CA GLY A 32 -6.40 -0.54 -7.84
C GLY A 32 -6.51 -2.06 -8.00
N ILE A 33 -6.64 -2.78 -6.90
CA ILE A 33 -6.98 -4.20 -6.90
C ILE A 33 -8.25 -4.37 -6.06
N TRP A 34 -9.35 -4.60 -6.75
CA TRP A 34 -10.65 -4.75 -6.11
C TRP A 34 -11.01 -6.22 -5.95
N GLY A 35 -11.62 -6.57 -4.82
CA GLY A 35 -12.16 -7.89 -4.55
C GLY A 35 -12.71 -8.00 -3.13
N HIS A 36 -13.62 -8.95 -2.92
CA HIS A 36 -14.19 -9.22 -1.60
C HIS A 36 -13.14 -9.78 -0.61
N ASN A 37 -13.52 -9.91 0.64
CA ASN A 37 -12.69 -10.56 1.66
C ASN A 37 -12.40 -12.02 1.27
N GLY A 38 -11.18 -12.47 1.58
CA GLY A 38 -10.76 -13.83 1.28
C GLY A 38 -10.31 -14.08 -0.17
N MET A 39 -10.33 -13.06 -1.05
CA MET A 39 -9.91 -13.22 -2.45
C MET A 39 -8.40 -13.29 -2.65
N GLY A 40 -7.59 -13.08 -1.59
CA GLY A 40 -6.13 -13.18 -1.64
C GLY A 40 -5.38 -11.85 -1.75
N LYS A 41 -6.05 -10.70 -1.61
CA LYS A 41 -5.47 -9.36 -1.74
C LYS A 41 -4.26 -9.13 -0.81
N THR A 42 -4.44 -9.33 0.49
CA THR A 42 -3.35 -9.22 1.49
C THR A 42 -2.24 -10.23 1.22
N THR A 43 -2.58 -11.46 0.79
CA THR A 43 -1.59 -12.47 0.40
C THR A 43 -0.77 -12.02 -0.79
N LEU A 44 -1.38 -11.35 -1.76
CA LEU A 44 -0.65 -10.77 -2.90
C LEU A 44 0.35 -9.70 -2.40
N LEU A 45 -0.08 -8.73 -1.61
CA LEU A 45 0.83 -7.69 -1.10
C LEU A 45 1.95 -8.27 -0.25
N THR A 46 1.64 -9.21 0.64
CA THR A 46 2.66 -9.86 1.49
C THR A 46 3.64 -10.72 0.67
N THR A 47 3.19 -11.31 -0.43
CA THR A 47 4.07 -12.05 -1.37
C THR A 47 4.96 -11.08 -2.15
N LEU A 48 4.41 -9.96 -2.65
CA LEU A 48 5.19 -8.92 -3.35
C LEU A 48 6.29 -8.35 -2.46
N LEU A 49 6.06 -8.27 -1.16
CA LEU A 49 7.02 -7.74 -0.18
C LEU A 49 7.94 -8.81 0.42
N GLY A 50 7.69 -10.09 0.16
CA GLY A 50 8.52 -11.19 0.63
C GLY A 50 8.28 -11.62 2.07
N TYR A 51 7.15 -11.23 2.68
CA TYR A 51 6.67 -11.81 3.94
C TYR A 51 6.18 -13.24 3.71
N GLN A 52 5.47 -13.45 2.60
CA GLN A 52 5.01 -14.75 2.15
C GLN A 52 5.84 -15.18 0.93
N PRO A 53 6.42 -16.40 0.90
CA PRO A 53 7.22 -16.85 -0.22
C PRO A 53 6.35 -17.13 -1.46
N ALA A 54 6.86 -16.77 -2.64
CA ALA A 54 6.32 -17.24 -3.89
C ALA A 54 6.65 -18.73 -4.07
N THR A 55 5.66 -19.54 -4.43
CA THR A 55 5.84 -20.98 -4.75
C THR A 55 6.11 -21.20 -6.24
N ARG A 56 5.65 -20.27 -7.09
CA ARG A 56 5.86 -20.25 -8.54
C ARG A 56 5.84 -18.82 -9.06
N GLY A 57 6.38 -18.62 -10.25
CA GLY A 57 6.39 -17.31 -10.91
C GLY A 57 7.55 -16.42 -10.49
N SER A 58 7.49 -15.19 -10.94
CA SER A 58 8.55 -14.20 -10.68
C SER A 58 7.99 -12.80 -10.39
N ILE A 59 8.77 -12.05 -9.63
CA ILE A 59 8.52 -10.64 -9.28
C ILE A 59 9.76 -9.85 -9.67
N THR A 60 9.62 -8.91 -10.61
CA THR A 60 10.68 -7.99 -11.03
C THR A 60 10.36 -6.60 -10.56
N PHE A 61 11.30 -5.92 -9.90
CA PHE A 61 11.16 -4.54 -9.42
C PHE A 61 12.34 -3.68 -9.83
N GLY A 62 12.07 -2.59 -10.56
CA GLY A 62 13.11 -1.69 -11.09
C GLY A 62 14.08 -2.38 -12.06
N GLY A 63 13.66 -3.45 -12.72
CA GLY A 63 14.49 -4.27 -13.63
C GLY A 63 15.18 -5.47 -12.97
N ASP A 64 15.20 -5.54 -11.63
CA ASP A 64 15.83 -6.64 -10.88
C ASP A 64 14.80 -7.71 -10.48
N ASP A 65 15.19 -8.98 -10.56
CA ASP A 65 14.41 -10.08 -9.95
C ASP A 65 14.51 -9.98 -8.42
N VAL A 66 13.35 -9.79 -7.78
CA VAL A 66 13.22 -9.69 -6.33
C VAL A 66 12.48 -10.89 -5.72
N THR A 67 12.14 -11.89 -6.52
CA THR A 67 11.27 -13.02 -6.14
C THR A 67 11.72 -13.73 -4.86
N ARG A 68 13.03 -13.92 -4.70
CA ARG A 68 13.60 -14.63 -3.54
C ARG A 68 14.28 -13.70 -2.52
N LEU A 69 14.19 -12.38 -2.72
CA LEU A 69 14.80 -11.44 -1.78
C LEU A 69 13.99 -11.35 -0.49
N ALA A 70 14.70 -11.26 0.63
CA ALA A 70 14.08 -11.01 1.93
C ALA A 70 13.39 -9.64 1.97
N THR A 71 12.36 -9.50 2.81
CA THR A 71 11.53 -8.29 2.95
C THR A 71 12.35 -7.02 3.14
N HIS A 72 13.36 -7.04 4.03
CA HIS A 72 14.22 -5.86 4.27
C HIS A 72 15.00 -5.43 3.02
N SER A 73 15.38 -6.37 2.16
CA SER A 73 16.09 -6.08 0.90
C SER A 73 15.16 -5.45 -0.13
N ARG A 74 13.89 -5.86 -0.19
CA ARG A 74 12.87 -5.24 -1.04
C ARG A 74 12.51 -3.85 -0.52
N ALA A 75 12.38 -3.68 0.80
CA ALA A 75 12.13 -2.38 1.41
C ALA A 75 13.24 -1.37 1.09
N ARG A 76 14.52 -1.77 1.20
CA ARG A 76 15.67 -0.92 0.84
C ARG A 76 15.71 -0.52 -0.65
N ARG A 77 15.08 -1.30 -1.53
CA ARG A 77 14.92 -0.94 -2.95
C ARG A 77 13.81 0.06 -3.19
N GLY A 78 12.98 0.33 -2.17
CA GLY A 78 11.90 1.30 -2.23
C GLY A 78 10.50 0.70 -2.34
N MET A 79 10.31 -0.55 -1.88
CA MET A 79 8.98 -1.15 -1.76
C MET A 79 8.44 -0.88 -0.35
N GLY A 80 7.37 -0.08 -0.23
CA GLY A 80 6.71 0.27 1.03
C GLY A 80 5.35 -0.39 1.19
N LEU A 81 4.93 -0.63 2.44
CA LEU A 81 3.61 -1.15 2.80
C LEU A 81 2.97 -0.33 3.90
N VAL A 82 1.70 -0.04 3.72
CA VAL A 82 0.77 0.32 4.79
C VAL A 82 -0.18 -0.87 4.96
N PRO A 83 0.01 -1.69 5.99
CA PRO A 83 -0.77 -2.91 6.17
C PRO A 83 -2.16 -2.62 6.72
N GLN A 84 -3.08 -3.56 6.54
CA GLN A 84 -4.37 -3.59 7.20
C GLN A 84 -4.21 -3.44 8.73
N GLY A 85 -5.10 -2.72 9.37
CA GLY A 85 -5.03 -2.47 10.80
C GLY A 85 -3.92 -1.49 11.22
N ARG A 86 -3.38 -0.67 10.27
CA ARG A 86 -2.48 0.46 10.49
C ARG A 86 -1.08 0.07 10.97
N GLN A 87 -0.96 -0.86 11.92
CA GLN A 87 0.27 -1.42 12.52
C GLN A 87 1.32 -0.34 12.86
N ILE A 88 0.88 0.75 13.51
CA ILE A 88 1.77 1.75 14.10
C ILE A 88 2.46 1.16 15.34
N PHE A 89 3.49 1.84 15.84
CA PHE A 89 4.08 1.53 17.14
C PHE A 89 3.29 2.24 18.24
N PRO A 90 2.36 1.57 18.94
CA PRO A 90 1.42 2.24 19.82
C PRO A 90 2.07 2.85 21.07
N ALA A 91 3.21 2.32 21.51
CA ALA A 91 3.96 2.80 22.65
C ALA A 91 4.88 3.99 22.32
N LEU A 92 5.16 4.24 21.04
CA LEU A 92 5.98 5.36 20.60
C LEU A 92 5.12 6.59 20.31
N THR A 93 5.71 7.77 20.45
CA THR A 93 5.10 9.03 20.02
C THR A 93 4.95 9.10 18.49
N VAL A 94 4.15 10.04 18.01
CA VAL A 94 4.03 10.31 16.56
C VAL A 94 5.40 10.61 15.95
N ALA A 95 6.19 11.48 16.59
CA ALA A 95 7.52 11.83 16.11
C ALA A 95 8.46 10.61 16.04
N GLU A 96 8.43 9.71 17.02
CA GLU A 96 9.22 8.48 17.03
C GLU A 96 8.75 7.50 15.96
N ASN A 97 7.43 7.34 15.75
CA ASN A 97 6.89 6.54 14.65
C ASN A 97 7.41 7.02 13.29
N LEU A 98 7.41 8.33 13.05
CA LEU A 98 7.94 8.91 11.79
C LEU A 98 9.44 8.64 11.63
N ARG A 99 10.24 8.79 12.70
CA ARG A 99 11.67 8.46 12.69
C ARG A 99 11.92 6.99 12.37
N MET A 100 11.10 6.07 12.92
CA MET A 100 11.21 4.65 12.59
C MET A 100 10.99 4.38 11.09
N GLY A 101 10.09 5.13 10.43
CA GLY A 101 9.88 5.05 8.99
C GLY A 101 11.13 5.42 8.18
N SER A 102 11.91 6.40 8.64
CA SER A 102 13.10 6.87 7.92
C SER A 102 14.31 5.92 8.00
N VAL A 103 14.31 4.94 8.90
CA VAL A 103 15.42 3.97 9.06
C VAL A 103 15.66 3.17 7.77
N VAL A 104 14.62 2.86 7.01
CA VAL A 104 14.72 2.10 5.76
C VAL A 104 15.56 2.83 4.70
N SER A 105 15.51 4.16 4.68
CA SER A 105 16.26 5.01 3.73
C SER A 105 17.69 5.34 4.18
N GLY A 106 18.21 4.65 5.21
CA GLY A 106 19.58 4.83 5.70
C GLY A 106 19.72 5.86 6.83
N GLY A 107 18.61 6.19 7.50
CA GLY A 107 18.58 7.14 8.63
C GLY A 107 18.64 8.60 8.16
N GLN A 108 18.25 9.49 9.03
CA GLN A 108 18.23 10.94 8.98
C GLN A 108 18.71 11.63 7.68
N ARG A 109 17.81 11.77 6.70
CA ARG A 109 17.90 12.92 5.81
C ARG A 109 17.18 14.07 6.53
N GLU A 110 17.92 15.10 6.91
CA GLU A 110 17.33 16.33 7.44
C GLU A 110 16.15 16.76 6.56
N GLY A 111 15.04 17.15 7.17
CA GLY A 111 13.89 17.70 6.48
C GLY A 111 12.85 16.68 5.98
N VAL A 112 13.09 15.35 6.01
CA VAL A 112 12.08 14.38 5.50
C VAL A 112 10.80 14.40 6.31
N ILE A 113 10.93 14.44 7.63
CA ILE A 113 9.76 14.45 8.52
C ILE A 113 8.97 15.74 8.31
N GLU A 114 9.65 16.87 8.18
CA GLU A 114 9.05 18.18 7.91
C GLU A 114 8.30 18.17 6.56
N GLU A 115 8.91 17.66 5.49
CA GLU A 115 8.26 17.48 4.19
C GLU A 115 6.98 16.62 4.30
N ILE A 116 7.03 15.53 5.05
CA ILE A 116 5.88 14.66 5.24
C ILE A 116 4.80 15.34 6.09
N LEU A 117 5.17 16.10 7.11
CA LEU A 117 4.23 16.84 7.93
C LEU A 117 3.51 17.96 7.17
N GLU A 118 4.09 18.50 6.08
CA GLU A 118 3.37 19.41 5.18
C GLU A 118 2.22 18.70 4.43
N LEU A 119 2.37 17.40 4.13
CA LEU A 119 1.30 16.60 3.53
C LEU A 119 0.27 16.11 4.55
N PHE A 120 0.67 16.00 5.82
CA PHE A 120 -0.17 15.55 6.93
C PHE A 120 -0.23 16.58 8.06
N PRO A 121 -0.79 17.78 7.80
CA PRO A 121 -0.77 18.88 8.78
C PRO A 121 -1.47 18.52 10.10
N ARG A 122 -2.43 17.63 10.07
CA ARG A 122 -3.14 17.10 11.25
C ARG A 122 -2.22 16.40 12.24
N LEU A 123 -1.08 15.86 11.80
CA LEU A 123 -0.10 15.21 12.68
C LEU A 123 0.82 16.20 13.41
N LYS A 124 0.98 17.45 12.92
CA LYS A 124 1.88 18.45 13.50
C LYS A 124 1.60 18.70 14.99
N PRO A 125 0.36 18.99 15.42
CA PRO A 125 0.06 19.23 16.85
C PRO A 125 0.15 17.95 17.71
N LEU A 126 0.26 16.78 17.09
CA LEU A 126 0.24 15.48 17.78
C LEU A 126 1.62 14.84 17.94
N LEU A 127 2.71 15.52 17.54
CA LEU A 127 4.07 14.96 17.48
C LEU A 127 4.54 14.34 18.80
N SER A 128 4.20 14.93 19.94
CA SER A 128 4.54 14.42 21.28
C SER A 128 3.55 13.37 21.82
N ARG A 129 2.41 13.17 21.13
CA ARG A 129 1.37 12.25 21.60
C ARG A 129 1.74 10.81 21.27
N THR A 130 1.47 9.90 22.20
CA THR A 130 1.68 8.45 22.01
C THR A 130 0.71 7.91 20.96
N GLY A 131 1.22 7.11 20.02
CA GLY A 131 0.45 6.59 18.89
C GLY A 131 -0.81 5.82 19.29
N GLY A 132 -0.75 5.05 20.37
CA GLY A 132 -1.91 4.30 20.89
C GLY A 132 -3.06 5.17 21.42
N LEU A 133 -2.81 6.45 21.68
CA LEU A 133 -3.81 7.42 22.14
C LEU A 133 -4.45 8.23 21.00
N LEU A 134 -4.05 7.98 19.77
CA LEU A 134 -4.62 8.60 18.58
C LEU A 134 -5.96 7.96 18.23
N SER A 135 -6.84 8.73 17.60
CA SER A 135 -8.05 8.20 16.96
C SER A 135 -7.68 7.25 15.81
N GLY A 136 -8.61 6.39 15.39
CA GLY A 136 -8.37 5.48 14.29
C GLY A 136 -7.93 6.17 13.00
N GLY A 137 -8.52 7.31 12.66
CA GLY A 137 -8.12 8.10 11.49
C GLY A 137 -6.73 8.70 11.62
N GLU A 138 -6.39 9.27 12.79
CA GLU A 138 -5.04 9.79 13.05
C GLU A 138 -3.97 8.70 13.01
N GLN A 139 -4.29 7.49 13.48
CA GLN A 139 -3.40 6.33 13.36
C GLN A 139 -3.16 5.93 11.90
N GLN A 140 -4.20 6.01 11.06
CA GLN A 140 -4.08 5.72 9.63
C GLN A 140 -3.21 6.76 8.92
N LEU A 141 -3.43 8.05 9.19
CA LEU A 141 -2.57 9.12 8.69
C LEU A 141 -1.12 8.93 9.14
N LEU A 142 -0.90 8.53 10.40
CA LEU A 142 0.43 8.23 10.92
C LEU A 142 1.07 7.03 10.20
N ALA A 143 0.31 5.97 9.91
CA ALA A 143 0.82 4.80 9.19
C ALA A 143 1.26 5.15 7.76
N LEU A 144 0.47 5.97 7.04
CA LEU A 144 0.81 6.52 5.73
C LEU A 144 2.06 7.39 5.80
N ALA A 145 2.08 8.38 6.70
CA ALA A 145 3.19 9.30 6.89
C ALA A 145 4.49 8.55 7.23
N ARG A 146 4.42 7.55 8.13
CA ARG A 146 5.56 6.70 8.49
C ARG A 146 6.11 5.94 7.28
N CYS A 147 5.24 5.34 6.46
CA CYS A 147 5.67 4.65 5.24
C CYS A 147 6.40 5.61 4.29
N LEU A 148 5.88 6.82 4.11
CA LEU A 148 6.45 7.85 3.25
C LEU A 148 7.79 8.40 3.74
N CYS A 149 8.04 8.40 5.06
CA CYS A 149 9.37 8.74 5.61
C CYS A 149 10.47 7.81 5.08
N GLY A 150 10.14 6.59 4.66
CA GLY A 150 11.05 5.65 3.99
C GLY A 150 11.36 6.02 2.53
N LYS A 151 10.73 7.05 1.96
CA LYS A 151 10.84 7.48 0.54
C LYS A 151 10.67 6.31 -0.44
N PRO A 152 9.55 5.56 -0.36
CA PRO A 152 9.33 4.43 -1.25
C PRO A 152 9.17 4.89 -2.70
N LYS A 153 9.59 4.04 -3.65
CA LYS A 153 9.31 4.20 -5.08
C LYS A 153 7.92 3.66 -5.45
N ILE A 154 7.50 2.63 -4.72
CA ILE A 154 6.16 2.05 -4.79
C ILE A 154 5.63 1.88 -3.36
N MET A 155 4.41 2.33 -3.11
CA MET A 155 3.71 2.15 -1.84
C MET A 155 2.47 1.29 -2.06
N MET A 156 2.36 0.24 -1.27
CA MET A 156 1.24 -0.68 -1.28
C MET A 156 0.34 -0.39 -0.09
N LEU A 157 -0.97 -0.26 -0.33
CA LEU A 157 -1.98 0.03 0.69
C LEU A 157 -2.92 -1.16 0.80
N ASP A 158 -3.01 -1.74 1.99
CA ASP A 158 -3.87 -2.88 2.29
C ASP A 158 -5.08 -2.42 3.09
N GLU A 159 -6.24 -2.32 2.43
CA GLU A 159 -7.53 -1.88 2.97
C GLU A 159 -7.42 -0.61 3.84
N PRO A 160 -6.89 0.50 3.28
CA PRO A 160 -6.57 1.70 4.05
C PRO A 160 -7.79 2.42 4.64
N THR A 161 -9.01 2.07 4.22
CA THR A 161 -10.26 2.70 4.70
C THR A 161 -10.96 1.92 5.81
N GLU A 162 -10.44 0.75 6.19
CA GLU A 162 -11.09 -0.11 7.18
C GLU A 162 -11.20 0.56 8.56
N GLY A 163 -12.42 0.63 9.09
CA GLY A 163 -12.70 1.24 10.40
C GLY A 163 -12.39 2.74 10.47
N ILE A 164 -12.43 3.44 9.33
CA ILE A 164 -12.17 4.89 9.21
C ILE A 164 -13.45 5.63 8.88
N GLN A 165 -13.62 6.82 9.48
CA GLN A 165 -14.75 7.71 9.18
C GLN A 165 -14.65 8.27 7.76
N PRO A 166 -15.78 8.51 7.06
CA PRO A 166 -15.80 9.02 5.68
C PRO A 166 -14.96 10.27 5.46
N SER A 167 -15.02 11.25 6.36
CA SER A 167 -14.24 12.49 6.26
C SER A 167 -12.72 12.28 6.26
N ILE A 168 -12.24 11.25 6.96
CA ILE A 168 -10.81 10.91 6.97
C ILE A 168 -10.44 10.17 5.68
N ASN A 169 -11.37 9.37 5.13
CA ASN A 169 -11.12 8.71 3.84
C ASN A 169 -10.95 9.74 2.71
N GLU A 170 -11.76 10.81 2.71
CA GLU A 170 -11.62 11.93 1.78
C GLU A 170 -10.25 12.61 1.95
N GLU A 171 -9.83 12.91 3.18
CA GLU A 171 -8.52 13.47 3.49
C GLU A 171 -7.38 12.57 2.99
N ILE A 172 -7.49 11.25 3.16
CA ILE A 172 -6.51 10.28 2.65
C ILE A 172 -6.45 10.32 1.12
N VAL A 173 -7.60 10.31 0.44
CA VAL A 173 -7.67 10.39 -1.03
C VAL A 173 -7.00 11.67 -1.54
N GLU A 174 -7.37 12.82 -0.98
CA GLU A 174 -6.81 14.13 -1.35
C GLU A 174 -5.29 14.16 -1.14
N THR A 175 -4.82 13.67 0.02
CA THR A 175 -3.39 13.59 0.35
C THR A 175 -2.63 12.71 -0.64
N LEU A 176 -3.18 11.54 -0.99
CA LEU A 176 -2.53 10.61 -1.94
C LEU A 176 -2.52 11.17 -3.37
N ILE A 177 -3.58 11.86 -3.80
CA ILE A 177 -3.62 12.55 -5.10
C ILE A 177 -2.56 13.65 -5.14
N GLU A 178 -2.49 14.49 -4.11
CA GLU A 178 -1.52 15.58 -4.04
C GLU A 178 -0.07 15.04 -3.99
N LEU A 179 0.16 13.98 -3.22
CA LEU A 179 1.44 13.30 -3.16
C LEU A 179 1.87 12.77 -4.54
N ARG A 180 0.96 12.13 -5.28
CA ARG A 180 1.24 11.64 -6.64
C ARG A 180 1.60 12.76 -7.61
N LYS A 181 0.94 13.93 -7.49
CA LYS A 181 1.27 15.11 -8.32
C LYS A 181 2.67 15.65 -8.03
N ARG A 182 3.07 15.69 -6.75
CA ARG A 182 4.34 16.27 -6.30
C ARG A 182 5.53 15.31 -6.45
N THR A 183 5.28 14.03 -6.42
CA THR A 183 6.33 13.00 -6.39
C THR A 183 6.23 12.04 -7.57
N ARG A 184 7.20 11.11 -7.66
CA ARG A 184 7.18 10.00 -8.61
C ARG A 184 6.62 8.71 -7.98
N LEU A 185 5.84 8.83 -6.91
CA LEU A 185 5.34 7.67 -6.20
C LEU A 185 4.37 6.84 -7.06
N THR A 186 4.64 5.56 -7.10
CA THR A 186 3.75 4.55 -7.69
C THR A 186 2.90 3.94 -6.56
N LEU A 187 1.64 3.64 -6.81
CA LEU A 187 0.72 3.07 -5.82
C LEU A 187 0.13 1.74 -6.29
N ILE A 188 -0.01 0.81 -5.36
CA ILE A 188 -0.93 -0.31 -5.45
C ILE A 188 -1.89 -0.19 -4.27
N VAL A 189 -3.19 -0.17 -4.55
CA VAL A 189 -4.22 -0.07 -3.53
C VAL A 189 -5.12 -1.28 -3.60
N VAL A 190 -5.13 -2.11 -2.57
CA VAL A 190 -6.10 -3.19 -2.46
C VAL A 190 -7.22 -2.78 -1.53
N GLU A 191 -8.45 -2.89 -1.97
CA GLU A 191 -9.63 -2.37 -1.27
C GLU A 191 -10.92 -3.10 -1.70
N GLN A 192 -11.95 -3.01 -0.85
CA GLN A 192 -13.30 -3.45 -1.15
C GLN A 192 -14.22 -2.29 -1.52
N ARG A 193 -13.91 -1.07 -1.06
CA ARG A 193 -14.70 0.14 -1.33
C ARG A 193 -14.38 0.67 -2.71
N ARG A 194 -15.34 0.53 -3.62
CA ARG A 194 -15.19 0.92 -5.03
C ARG A 194 -14.90 2.40 -5.20
N GLU A 195 -15.58 3.23 -4.40
CA GLU A 195 -15.45 4.68 -4.45
C GLU A 195 -14.02 5.13 -4.12
N PHE A 196 -13.38 4.49 -3.13
CA PHE A 196 -12.00 4.81 -2.75
C PHE A 196 -11.02 4.44 -3.86
N ILE A 197 -11.14 3.23 -4.42
CA ILE A 197 -10.30 2.81 -5.55
C ILE A 197 -10.53 3.72 -6.75
N ALA A 198 -11.78 3.97 -7.12
CA ALA A 198 -12.13 4.78 -8.28
C ALA A 198 -11.63 6.23 -8.19
N ALA A 199 -11.54 6.77 -6.98
CA ALA A 199 -11.00 8.12 -6.76
C ALA A 199 -9.47 8.21 -6.96
N LEU A 200 -8.73 7.09 -6.83
CA LEU A 200 -7.26 7.07 -6.82
C LEU A 200 -6.63 6.38 -8.02
N ALA A 201 -7.23 5.28 -8.49
CA ALA A 201 -6.63 4.38 -9.45
C ALA A 201 -6.71 4.91 -10.88
N ASP A 202 -5.66 4.65 -11.66
CA ASP A 202 -5.65 4.87 -13.10
C ASP A 202 -6.34 3.71 -13.84
N ARG A 203 -6.25 2.49 -13.28
CA ARG A 203 -6.97 1.28 -13.71
C ARG A 203 -7.17 0.33 -12.52
N VAL A 204 -8.08 -0.62 -12.67
CA VAL A 204 -8.46 -1.54 -11.60
C VAL A 204 -8.37 -2.98 -12.09
N LEU A 205 -7.69 -3.82 -11.32
CA LEU A 205 -7.64 -5.26 -11.50
C LEU A 205 -8.69 -5.90 -10.59
N LEU A 206 -9.58 -6.70 -11.15
CA LEU A 206 -10.56 -7.45 -10.37
C LEU A 206 -9.96 -8.76 -9.92
N MET A 207 -9.90 -8.95 -8.60
CA MET A 207 -9.32 -10.16 -8.00
C MET A 207 -10.41 -11.08 -7.46
N GLN A 208 -10.39 -12.32 -7.89
CA GLN A 208 -11.35 -13.34 -7.48
C GLN A 208 -10.65 -14.69 -7.30
N LYS A 209 -10.87 -15.35 -6.16
CA LYS A 209 -10.33 -16.69 -5.84
C LYS A 209 -8.82 -16.84 -6.11
N GLY A 210 -8.05 -15.82 -5.79
CA GLY A 210 -6.59 -15.84 -5.96
C GLY A 210 -6.09 -15.60 -7.38
N GLU A 211 -6.94 -15.14 -8.28
CA GLU A 211 -6.62 -14.83 -9.68
C GLU A 211 -7.05 -13.40 -10.03
N ILE A 212 -6.40 -12.79 -11.02
CA ILE A 212 -6.89 -11.56 -11.64
C ILE A 212 -7.79 -11.99 -12.80
N SER A 213 -9.08 -11.71 -12.65
CA SER A 213 -10.10 -12.13 -13.63
C SER A 213 -10.20 -11.19 -14.83
N THR A 214 -10.07 -9.88 -14.59
CA THR A 214 -10.15 -8.86 -15.63
C THR A 214 -9.58 -7.53 -15.15
N GLU A 215 -9.35 -6.63 -16.09
CA GLU A 215 -8.99 -5.23 -15.85
C GLU A 215 -10.14 -4.34 -16.32
N VAL A 216 -10.47 -3.33 -15.52
CA VAL A 216 -11.53 -2.35 -15.82
C VAL A 216 -11.05 -0.94 -15.52
N ARG A 217 -11.74 0.04 -16.10
CA ARG A 217 -11.55 1.45 -15.75
C ARG A 217 -12.25 1.76 -14.42
N PRO A 218 -11.78 2.79 -13.67
CA PRO A 218 -12.41 3.20 -12.41
C PRO A 218 -13.91 3.53 -12.55
N ASP A 219 -14.32 4.17 -13.65
CA ASP A 219 -15.73 4.49 -13.91
C ASP A 219 -16.60 3.26 -14.21
N GLU A 220 -16.00 2.21 -14.77
CA GLU A 220 -16.67 0.93 -15.00
C GLU A 220 -16.86 0.17 -13.68
N LEU A 221 -15.86 0.20 -12.78
CA LEU A 221 -15.97 -0.40 -11.44
C LEU A 221 -17.17 0.14 -10.66
N LEU A 222 -17.42 1.46 -10.72
CA LEU A 222 -18.55 2.09 -10.03
C LEU A 222 -19.92 1.67 -10.59
N LYS A 223 -19.97 1.28 -11.87
CA LYS A 223 -21.21 0.84 -12.54
C LYS A 223 -21.47 -0.66 -12.42
N MET A 224 -20.51 -1.42 -11.91
CA MET A 224 -20.72 -2.85 -11.68
C MET A 224 -21.76 -3.00 -10.57
N ASP A 225 -22.95 -3.55 -10.90
CA ASP A 225 -23.91 -3.96 -9.91
C ASP A 225 -23.27 -4.92 -8.92
N GLU A 226 -23.74 -4.89 -7.68
CA GLU A 226 -23.31 -5.86 -6.68
C GLU A 226 -23.69 -7.26 -7.19
N LEU A 227 -22.81 -7.85 -7.95
CA LEU A 227 -22.92 -9.23 -8.36
C LEU A 227 -22.68 -10.10 -7.13
N HIS A 228 -23.80 -10.38 -6.44
CA HIS A 228 -24.12 -11.43 -5.45
C HIS A 228 -23.07 -11.84 -4.43
#